data_84ba085cd5f870afde64d0171f79643c
#
_entry.id   84ba085cd5f870afde64d0171f79643c
#
_cell.length_a   1.000
_cell.length_b   1.000
_cell.length_c   1.000
_cell.angle_alpha   90.00
_cell.angle_beta   90.00
_cell.angle_gamma   90.00
#
_symmetry.space_group_name_H-M   'P 1'
#
loop_
_entity.id
_entity.type
_entity.pdbx_description
1 polymer ?
#
loop_
_entity_poly.entity_id
_entity_poly.type
_entity_poly.pdbx_seq_one_letter_code
_entity_poly.pdbx_strand_id
1 'polypeptide(L)'
;PTIVVVDHMGRPDVTKPVDGPEFDLFVRLMRENPNFWTKVSCPERLSKSGPPDYTDVLPFSKHLIENFPDRVLWGTDWPHPNMKSHMPDDGKLVDLIPHIAPTEELQKKLLIDNPCRLYWPEKFESIRIAE
;
A
#
# COMPACT_ATOMS: atom_id res chain seq x y z
N PRO A 1 3.54 6.85 21.12
CA PRO A 1 2.28 6.14 20.85
C PRO A 1 2.53 4.83 20.13
N THR A 2 1.59 3.92 20.25
CA THR A 2 1.65 2.62 19.58
C THR A 2 1.58 2.81 18.08
N ILE A 3 2.42 2.08 17.34
CA ILE A 3 2.34 2.04 15.88
C ILE A 3 1.10 1.24 15.48
N VAL A 4 0.31 1.81 14.58
CA VAL A 4 -0.90 1.21 14.03
C VAL A 4 -0.68 0.96 12.55
N VAL A 5 -0.91 -0.27 12.08
CA VAL A 5 -0.84 -0.61 10.65
C VAL A 5 -2.25 -0.94 10.18
N VAL A 6 -2.79 -0.11 9.32
CA VAL A 6 -4.13 -0.30 8.75
C VAL A 6 -4.01 -1.15 7.49
N ASP A 7 -4.65 -2.31 7.49
CA ASP A 7 -4.63 -3.22 6.33
C ASP A 7 -5.43 -2.66 5.15
N HIS A 8 -4.93 -2.94 3.96
CA HIS A 8 -5.65 -2.76 2.70
C HIS A 8 -6.19 -1.34 2.50
N MET A 9 -5.40 -0.33 2.91
CA MET A 9 -5.74 1.10 2.75
C MET A 9 -7.05 1.51 3.43
N GLY A 10 -7.45 0.79 4.50
CA GLY A 10 -8.73 1.02 5.15
C GLY A 10 -9.93 0.59 4.31
N ARG A 11 -9.71 -0.18 3.24
CA ARG A 11 -10.72 -0.71 2.32
C ARG A 11 -11.58 0.39 1.69
N PRO A 12 -10.98 1.28 0.88
CA PRO A 12 -11.73 2.36 0.25
C PRO A 12 -12.78 1.83 -0.75
N ASP A 13 -13.85 2.60 -0.92
CA ASP A 13 -14.79 2.39 -2.01
C ASP A 13 -14.20 3.00 -3.29
N VAL A 14 -13.69 2.15 -4.17
CA VAL A 14 -13.01 2.61 -5.40
C VAL A 14 -13.96 3.14 -6.48
N THR A 15 -15.27 3.05 -6.25
CA THR A 15 -16.27 3.69 -7.12
C THR A 15 -16.40 5.18 -6.83
N LYS A 16 -15.85 5.66 -5.71
CA LYS A 16 -15.83 7.05 -5.33
C LYS A 16 -14.52 7.71 -5.76
N PRO A 17 -14.49 9.06 -5.93
CA PRO A 17 -13.26 9.75 -6.30
C PRO A 17 -12.15 9.59 -5.26
N VAL A 18 -10.91 9.47 -5.73
CA VAL A 18 -9.75 9.40 -4.83
C VAL A 18 -9.56 10.67 -4.00
N ASP A 19 -9.97 11.82 -4.54
CA ASP A 19 -9.96 13.12 -3.85
C ASP A 19 -11.30 13.46 -3.18
N GLY A 20 -12.22 12.50 -3.13
CA GLY A 20 -13.53 12.68 -2.51
C GLY A 20 -13.49 12.60 -0.98
N PRO A 21 -14.62 12.99 -0.32
CA PRO A 21 -14.66 13.12 1.13
C PRO A 21 -14.47 11.79 1.88
N GLU A 22 -14.83 10.68 1.30
CA GLU A 22 -14.71 9.38 1.96
C GLU A 22 -13.25 8.98 2.13
N PHE A 23 -12.47 9.00 1.06
CA PHE A 23 -11.06 8.65 1.12
C PHE A 23 -10.23 9.75 1.79
N ASP A 24 -10.64 11.01 1.64
CA ASP A 24 -9.99 12.13 2.33
C ASP A 24 -10.00 11.96 3.85
N LEU A 25 -11.04 11.38 4.40
CA LEU A 25 -11.10 11.07 5.83
C LEU A 25 -9.94 10.15 6.25
N PHE A 26 -9.67 9.10 5.48
CA PHE A 26 -8.55 8.20 5.75
C PHE A 26 -7.20 8.89 5.56
N VAL A 27 -7.06 9.69 4.51
CA VAL A 27 -5.83 10.47 4.25
C VAL A 27 -5.55 11.44 5.40
N ARG A 28 -6.58 12.12 5.91
CA ARG A 28 -6.45 12.99 7.07
C ARG A 28 -6.05 12.23 8.32
N LEU A 29 -6.64 11.08 8.57
CA LEU A 29 -6.27 10.21 9.68
C LEU A 29 -4.77 9.87 9.65
N MET A 30 -4.27 9.50 8.48
CA MET A 30 -2.86 9.22 8.27
C MET A 30 -1.98 10.46 8.50
N ARG A 31 -2.45 11.62 8.04
CA ARG A 31 -1.70 12.88 8.15
C ARG A 31 -1.62 13.39 9.59
N GLU A 32 -2.71 13.29 10.32
CA GLU A 32 -2.81 13.77 11.70
C GLU A 32 -2.18 12.83 12.72
N ASN A 33 -1.93 11.59 12.34
CA ASN A 33 -1.40 10.55 13.24
C ASN A 33 -0.12 9.93 12.64
N PRO A 34 1.07 10.47 12.93
CA PRO A 34 2.33 9.98 12.35
C PRO A 34 2.70 8.55 12.75
N ASN A 35 2.04 7.99 13.76
CA ASN A 35 2.18 6.58 14.16
C ASN A 35 1.33 5.61 13.32
N PHE A 36 0.52 6.12 12.39
CA PHE A 36 -0.30 5.29 11.50
C PHE A 36 0.45 4.97 10.22
N TRP A 37 0.42 3.70 9.87
CA TRP A 37 0.95 3.11 8.65
C TRP A 37 -0.19 2.41 7.91
N THR A 38 -0.04 2.15 6.63
CA THR A 38 -1.02 1.37 5.89
C THR A 38 -0.35 0.44 4.88
N LYS A 39 -1.08 -0.60 4.47
CA LYS A 39 -0.64 -1.51 3.40
C LYS A 39 -1.41 -1.19 2.12
N VAL A 40 -0.68 -0.98 1.04
CA VAL A 40 -1.25 -0.91 -0.32
C VAL A 40 -1.34 -2.34 -0.86
N SER A 41 -2.32 -3.08 -0.37
CA SER A 41 -2.49 -4.50 -0.62
C SER A 41 -3.94 -4.81 -0.98
N CYS A 42 -4.18 -6.01 -1.47
CA CYS A 42 -5.52 -6.54 -1.70
C CYS A 42 -6.34 -5.79 -2.78
N PRO A 43 -5.73 -5.35 -3.91
CA PRO A 43 -6.51 -4.70 -4.96
C PRO A 43 -7.59 -5.61 -5.52
N GLU A 44 -7.37 -6.90 -5.53
CA GLU A 44 -8.28 -7.92 -6.04
C GLU A 44 -9.63 -7.94 -5.31
N ARG A 45 -9.66 -7.58 -4.02
CA ARG A 45 -10.93 -7.49 -3.27
C ARG A 45 -11.62 -6.14 -3.41
N LEU A 46 -10.85 -5.09 -3.66
CA LEU A 46 -11.36 -3.72 -3.74
C LEU A 46 -11.88 -3.38 -5.14
N SER A 47 -11.27 -3.96 -6.16
CA SER A 47 -11.53 -3.61 -7.56
C SER A 47 -12.93 -4.01 -8.03
N LYS A 48 -13.56 -3.11 -8.79
CA LYS A 48 -14.79 -3.37 -9.56
C LYS A 48 -14.49 -3.64 -11.04
N SER A 49 -13.35 -3.12 -11.55
CA SER A 49 -12.93 -3.39 -12.93
C SER A 49 -12.33 -4.78 -13.13
N GLY A 50 -11.83 -5.39 -12.04
CA GLY A 50 -11.37 -6.77 -12.03
C GLY A 50 -9.95 -7.00 -12.53
N PRO A 51 -9.58 -8.32 -12.60
CA PRO A 51 -8.25 -8.70 -13.03
C PRO A 51 -8.02 -8.46 -14.53
N PRO A 52 -6.75 -8.44 -15.01
CA PRO A 52 -5.55 -8.67 -14.22
C PRO A 52 -4.96 -7.43 -13.56
N ASP A 53 -5.42 -6.23 -13.93
CA ASP A 53 -4.72 -4.99 -13.65
C ASP A 53 -5.35 -4.15 -12.54
N TYR A 54 -6.59 -4.45 -12.13
CA TYR A 54 -7.28 -3.75 -11.04
C TYR A 54 -7.13 -2.23 -11.13
N THR A 55 -7.34 -1.67 -12.32
CA THR A 55 -6.99 -0.28 -12.67
C THR A 55 -7.69 0.76 -11.83
N ASP A 56 -8.89 0.46 -11.34
CA ASP A 56 -9.69 1.34 -10.50
C ASP A 56 -9.12 1.51 -9.08
N VAL A 57 -8.27 0.59 -8.64
CA VAL A 57 -7.62 0.65 -7.32
C VAL A 57 -6.31 1.43 -7.35
N LEU A 58 -5.60 1.44 -8.49
CA LEU A 58 -4.26 2.02 -8.60
C LEU A 58 -4.16 3.49 -8.16
N PRO A 59 -5.13 4.37 -8.47
CA PRO A 59 -5.07 5.76 -8.02
C PRO A 59 -5.05 5.91 -6.49
N PHE A 60 -5.75 5.03 -5.77
CA PHE A 60 -5.79 5.05 -4.29
C PHE A 60 -4.44 4.67 -3.70
N SER A 61 -3.84 3.59 -4.20
CA SER A 61 -2.51 3.14 -3.79
C SER A 61 -1.44 4.19 -4.08
N LYS A 62 -1.45 4.73 -5.29
CA LYS A 62 -0.51 5.77 -5.72
C LYS A 62 -0.62 7.03 -4.84
N HIS A 63 -1.84 7.45 -4.53
CA HIS A 63 -2.10 8.62 -3.69
C HIS A 63 -1.49 8.47 -2.30
N LEU A 64 -1.64 7.29 -1.68
CA LEU A 64 -1.05 7.02 -0.37
C LEU A 64 0.48 6.97 -0.40
N ILE A 65 1.05 6.37 -1.43
CA ILE A 65 2.51 6.29 -1.59
C ILE A 65 3.09 7.69 -1.80
N GLU A 66 2.46 8.54 -2.60
CA GLU A 66 2.92 9.92 -2.85
C GLU A 66 2.83 10.79 -1.61
N ASN A 67 1.76 10.66 -0.82
CA ASN A 67 1.54 11.48 0.37
C ASN A 67 2.28 10.96 1.60
N PHE A 68 2.49 9.66 1.73
CA PHE A 68 3.08 9.02 2.91
C PHE A 68 4.16 8.00 2.51
N PRO A 69 5.20 8.42 1.76
CA PRO A 69 6.16 7.48 1.18
C PRO A 69 6.93 6.65 2.21
N ASP A 70 7.02 7.13 3.46
CA ASP A 70 7.78 6.48 4.52
C ASP A 70 6.92 5.60 5.44
N ARG A 71 5.61 5.55 5.22
CA ARG A 71 4.68 4.84 6.12
C ARG A 71 3.70 3.92 5.36
N VAL A 72 4.08 3.50 4.17
CA VAL A 72 3.28 2.60 3.34
C VAL A 72 4.05 1.30 3.12
N LEU A 73 3.32 0.19 3.21
CA LEU A 73 3.84 -1.16 3.01
C LEU A 73 3.12 -1.82 1.83
N TRP A 74 3.75 -2.83 1.23
CA TRP A 74 3.17 -3.61 0.16
C TRP A 74 3.09 -5.09 0.54
N GLY A 75 2.09 -5.80 0.00
CA GLY A 75 1.96 -7.24 0.16
C GLY A 75 0.87 -7.80 -0.76
N THR A 76 0.89 -9.11 -0.97
CA THR A 76 -0.03 -9.81 -1.86
C THR A 76 -1.33 -10.25 -1.20
N ASP A 77 -1.39 -10.28 0.12
CA ASP A 77 -2.48 -10.91 0.88
C ASP A 77 -2.59 -12.43 0.63
N TRP A 78 -1.48 -13.05 0.19
CA TRP A 78 -1.46 -14.50 0.03
C TRP A 78 -1.84 -15.21 1.35
N PRO A 79 -2.68 -16.23 1.38
CA PRO A 79 -3.23 -17.01 0.26
C PRO A 79 -4.61 -16.53 -0.25
N HIS A 80 -4.94 -15.26 -0.13
CA HIS A 80 -6.17 -14.65 -0.64
C HIS A 80 -7.45 -15.26 -0.05
N PRO A 81 -7.60 -15.28 1.29
CA PRO A 81 -8.61 -16.12 1.95
C PRO A 81 -10.06 -15.73 1.67
N ASN A 82 -10.31 -14.50 1.24
CA ASN A 82 -11.65 -14.00 1.01
C ASN A 82 -12.02 -13.89 -0.47
N MET A 83 -11.21 -14.43 -1.36
CA MET A 83 -11.50 -14.43 -2.80
C MET A 83 -12.44 -15.58 -3.16
N LYS A 84 -13.53 -15.25 -3.87
CA LYS A 84 -14.57 -16.21 -4.29
C LYS A 84 -14.78 -16.22 -5.81
N SER A 85 -14.45 -15.12 -6.49
CA SER A 85 -14.69 -14.95 -7.93
C SER A 85 -13.51 -15.40 -8.79
N HIS A 86 -12.30 -15.19 -8.30
CA HIS A 86 -11.06 -15.57 -8.98
C HIS A 86 -9.93 -15.67 -7.96
N MET A 87 -8.84 -16.35 -8.32
CA MET A 87 -7.62 -16.38 -7.54
C MET A 87 -6.62 -15.46 -8.21
N PRO A 88 -6.14 -14.39 -7.50
CA PRO A 88 -5.13 -13.51 -8.08
C PRO A 88 -3.83 -14.26 -8.36
N ASP A 89 -3.14 -13.82 -9.41
CA ASP A 89 -1.78 -14.25 -9.71
C ASP A 89 -0.82 -13.28 -9.00
N ASP A 90 -0.04 -13.78 -8.05
CA ASP A 90 0.87 -12.95 -7.25
C ASP A 90 1.94 -12.27 -8.12
N GLY A 91 2.38 -12.91 -9.21
CA GLY A 91 3.29 -12.30 -10.17
C GLY A 91 2.68 -11.07 -10.84
N LYS A 92 1.39 -11.14 -11.16
CA LYS A 92 0.65 -9.99 -11.72
C LYS A 92 0.49 -8.86 -10.70
N LEU A 93 0.34 -9.20 -9.43
CA LEU A 93 0.30 -8.19 -8.36
C LEU A 93 1.65 -7.46 -8.24
N VAL A 94 2.75 -8.19 -8.36
CA VAL A 94 4.10 -7.57 -8.40
C VAL A 94 4.23 -6.63 -9.60
N ASP A 95 3.70 -6.99 -10.75
CA ASP A 95 3.75 -6.17 -11.96
C ASP A 95 3.01 -4.83 -11.83
N LEU A 96 2.13 -4.68 -10.84
CA LEU A 96 1.44 -3.42 -10.57
C LEU A 96 2.31 -2.41 -9.83
N ILE A 97 3.40 -2.83 -9.20
CA ILE A 97 4.24 -1.95 -8.37
C ILE A 97 4.74 -0.72 -9.12
N PRO A 98 5.26 -0.81 -10.37
CA PRO A 98 5.69 0.39 -11.08
C PRO A 98 4.57 1.39 -11.37
N HIS A 99 3.31 0.95 -11.39
CA HIS A 99 2.15 1.82 -11.63
C HIS A 99 1.73 2.60 -10.38
N ILE A 100 2.04 2.09 -9.19
CA ILE A 100 1.73 2.77 -7.92
C ILE A 100 2.94 3.46 -7.29
N ALA A 101 4.14 3.00 -7.62
CA ALA A 101 5.43 3.55 -7.18
C ALA A 101 6.33 3.73 -8.42
N PRO A 102 6.17 4.84 -9.16
CA PRO A 102 6.77 4.97 -10.50
C PRO A 102 8.26 5.29 -10.52
N THR A 103 8.90 5.50 -9.37
CA THR A 103 10.33 5.77 -9.30
C THR A 103 11.06 4.69 -8.50
N GLU A 104 12.34 4.48 -8.79
CA GLU A 104 13.17 3.53 -8.02
C GLU A 104 13.22 3.90 -6.54
N GLU A 105 13.27 5.19 -6.23
CA GLU A 105 13.25 5.67 -4.84
C GLU A 105 11.98 5.24 -4.10
N LEU A 106 10.81 5.46 -4.71
CA LEU A 106 9.53 5.07 -4.12
C LEU A 106 9.41 3.54 -4.00
N GLN A 107 9.87 2.80 -4.99
CA GLN A 107 9.88 1.33 -4.95
C GLN A 107 10.79 0.81 -3.83
N LYS A 108 11.96 1.38 -3.68
CA LYS A 108 12.90 1.02 -2.60
C LYS A 108 12.28 1.29 -1.23
N LYS A 109 11.67 2.45 -1.04
CA LYS A 109 10.97 2.78 0.21
C LYS A 109 9.87 1.78 0.51
N LEU A 110 9.02 1.51 -0.47
CA LEU A 110 7.87 0.63 -0.32
C LEU A 110 8.26 -0.81 0.01
N LEU A 111 9.28 -1.34 -0.65
CA LEU A 111 9.63 -2.76 -0.60
C LEU A 111 10.77 -3.08 0.38
N ILE A 112 11.60 -2.12 0.71
CA ILE A 112 12.82 -2.34 1.51
C ILE A 112 12.84 -1.45 2.74
N ASP A 113 12.92 -0.13 2.57
CA ASP A 113 13.19 0.78 3.68
C ASP A 113 12.06 0.78 4.71
N ASN A 114 10.81 0.89 4.27
CA ASN A 114 9.66 0.96 5.17
C ASN A 114 9.45 -0.34 5.96
N PRO A 115 9.42 -1.54 5.34
CA PRO A 115 9.29 -2.76 6.11
C PRO A 115 10.50 -3.01 7.04
N CYS A 116 11.72 -2.68 6.61
CA CYS A 116 12.89 -2.79 7.47
C CYS A 116 12.80 -1.85 8.68
N ARG A 117 12.43 -0.59 8.46
CA ARG A 117 12.32 0.39 9.55
C ARG A 117 11.24 0.01 10.55
N LEU A 118 10.13 -0.57 10.06
CA LEU A 118 9.02 -0.94 10.93
C LEU A 118 9.28 -2.24 11.70
N TYR A 119 9.76 -3.28 11.01
CA TYR A 119 9.84 -4.63 11.57
C TYR A 119 11.24 -5.01 12.04
N TRP A 120 12.28 -4.38 11.52
CA TRP A 120 13.67 -4.67 11.86
C TRP A 120 14.49 -3.38 11.96
N PRO A 121 14.14 -2.46 12.88
CA PRO A 121 14.78 -1.15 12.95
C PRO A 121 16.29 -1.22 13.16
N GLU A 122 16.79 -2.22 13.90
CA GLU A 122 18.21 -2.44 14.13
C GLU A 122 18.96 -2.81 12.83
N LYS A 123 18.32 -3.55 11.93
CA LYS A 123 18.90 -3.89 10.63
C LYS A 123 18.84 -2.72 9.66
N PHE A 124 17.79 -1.93 9.74
CA PHE A 124 17.65 -0.71 8.91
C PHE A 124 18.79 0.27 9.15
N GLU A 125 19.15 0.52 10.41
CA GLU A 125 20.29 1.39 10.76
C GLU A 125 21.60 0.84 10.19
N SER A 126 21.84 -0.46 10.27
CA SER A 126 23.04 -1.11 9.70
C SER A 126 23.13 -0.95 8.19
N ILE A 127 22.01 -1.11 7.47
CA ILE A 127 21.96 -0.94 6.01
C ILE A 127 22.24 0.52 5.64
N ARG A 128 21.64 1.46 6.37
CA ARG A 128 21.81 2.89 6.12
C ARG A 128 23.25 3.36 6.31
N ILE A 129 23.93 2.81 7.28
CA ILE A 129 25.36 3.13 7.55
C ILE A 129 26.26 2.58 6.44
N ALA A 130 25.89 1.44 5.83
CA ALA A 130 26.65 0.81 4.76
C ALA A 130 26.49 1.51 3.39
N GLU A 131 25.47 2.33 3.20
CA GLU A 131 25.25 3.13 1.99
C GLU A 131 26.12 4.38 1.99
#